data_99440696a16922a9a7ca0e790187115b
#
_entry.id   99440696a16922a9a7ca0e790187115b
#
_cell.length_a   1.000
_cell.length_b   1.000
_cell.length_c   1.000
_cell.angle_alpha   90.00
_cell.angle_beta   90.00
_cell.angle_gamma   90.00
#
_symmetry.space_group_name_H-M   'P 1'
#
loop_
_entity.id
_entity.type
_entity.pdbx_description
1 polymer ?
#
loop_
_entity_poly.entity_id
_entity_poly.type
_entity_poly.pdbx_seq_one_letter_code
_entity_poly.pdbx_strand_id
1 'polypeptide(L)'
;MSLRSITEHAPVSKGVEASVIEEKYYEPPLINVIKFACNACAEKRVFVTEGCQGCLEHPCREVCPKGAITMINGKSKIDESKCIKCGKCIEACPYNAIIKQERPCSQACGMGAIHSDEHGRAEIDQDKCVSCGMCLVSCPFSAIVDKGQIYQTVLALKSETPVYAIVAPAIAGQFEGLKNTQIRSAFQALGFTDIR
;
A
#
# COMPACT_ATOMS: atom_id res chain seq x y z
N MET A 1 1.21 16.49 -0.33
CA MET A 1 0.48 16.35 -1.60
C MET A 1 -0.99 16.60 -1.34
N SER A 2 -1.61 17.56 -2.05
CA SER A 2 -3.04 17.83 -1.91
C SER A 2 -3.83 16.60 -2.40
N LEU A 3 -4.76 16.13 -1.57
CA LEU A 3 -5.71 15.08 -1.95
C LEU A 3 -6.64 15.65 -3.01
N ARG A 4 -6.48 15.24 -4.26
CA ARG A 4 -7.38 15.62 -5.35
C ARG A 4 -8.66 14.79 -5.26
N SER A 5 -9.80 15.42 -5.47
CA SER A 5 -11.06 14.72 -5.68
C SER A 5 -11.00 13.94 -7.00
N ILE A 6 -11.61 12.76 -7.06
CA ILE A 6 -11.72 11.94 -8.30
C ILE A 6 -12.44 12.72 -9.41
N THR A 7 -13.28 13.68 -9.05
CA THR A 7 -14.08 14.49 -9.97
C THR A 7 -13.32 15.74 -10.46
N GLU A 8 -12.20 16.09 -9.87
CA GLU A 8 -11.39 17.27 -10.25
C GLU A 8 -10.35 16.91 -11.31
N HIS A 9 -10.57 17.30 -12.54
CA HIS A 9 -9.54 17.31 -13.60
C HIS A 9 -8.55 18.45 -13.35
N ALA A 10 -7.77 18.35 -12.27
CA ALA A 10 -6.75 19.33 -11.94
C ALA A 10 -5.42 18.96 -12.59
N PRO A 11 -4.62 19.94 -13.07
CA PRO A 11 -3.29 19.66 -13.61
C PRO A 11 -2.40 18.99 -12.57
N VAL A 12 -1.42 18.21 -13.03
CA VAL A 12 -0.48 17.48 -12.15
C VAL A 12 0.26 18.44 -11.19
N SER A 13 0.46 19.68 -11.60
CA SER A 13 1.08 20.75 -10.82
C SER A 13 0.21 21.28 -9.67
N LYS A 14 -1.12 21.02 -9.66
CA LYS A 14 -1.98 21.50 -8.55
C LYS A 14 -1.52 20.92 -7.22
N GLY A 15 -1.21 21.79 -6.28
CA GLY A 15 -0.71 21.44 -4.96
C GLY A 15 0.82 21.44 -4.82
N VAL A 16 1.57 21.72 -5.90
CA VAL A 16 3.03 21.93 -5.82
C VAL A 16 3.34 23.10 -4.89
N GLU A 17 2.54 24.18 -4.97
CA GLU A 17 2.70 25.35 -4.09
C GLU A 17 2.58 24.99 -2.59
N ALA A 18 1.71 24.03 -2.25
CA ALA A 18 1.60 23.53 -0.88
C ALA A 18 2.81 22.71 -0.42
N SER A 19 3.64 22.22 -1.34
CA SER A 19 4.89 21.52 -1.01
C SER A 19 6.08 22.48 -0.78
N VAL A 20 5.92 23.75 -1.14
CA VAL A 20 6.94 24.82 -0.97
C VAL A 20 6.90 25.44 0.43
N ILE A 21 5.93 25.08 1.27
CA ILE A 21 5.80 25.63 2.62
C ILE A 21 7.01 25.22 3.46
N GLU A 22 7.83 26.19 3.88
CA GLU A 22 9.05 25.97 4.66
C GLU A 22 8.76 25.33 6.02
N GLU A 23 7.61 25.64 6.61
CA GLU A 23 7.16 25.18 7.93
C GLU A 23 6.31 23.89 7.86
N LYS A 24 6.58 23.01 6.91
CA LYS A 24 5.85 21.75 6.83
C LYS A 24 6.34 20.79 7.91
N TYR A 25 5.59 20.73 9.00
CA TYR A 25 5.86 19.82 10.10
C TYR A 25 5.63 18.35 9.70
N TYR A 26 6.41 17.49 10.30
CA TYR A 26 6.24 16.06 10.22
C TYR A 26 4.93 15.63 10.91
N GLU A 27 4.02 15.05 10.15
CA GLU A 27 2.79 14.43 10.66
C GLU A 27 2.82 12.92 10.38
N PRO A 28 2.78 12.08 11.42
CA PRO A 28 2.65 10.64 11.20
C PRO A 28 1.25 10.32 10.63
N PRO A 29 1.09 9.17 9.95
CA PRO A 29 2.14 8.22 9.56
C PRO A 29 2.98 8.75 8.39
N LEU A 30 4.21 8.21 8.26
CA LEU A 30 5.12 8.54 7.14
C LEU A 30 4.61 8.05 5.78
N ILE A 31 3.59 7.23 5.76
CA ILE A 31 3.05 6.58 4.57
C ILE A 31 1.72 7.21 4.19
N ASN A 32 1.54 7.46 2.91
CA ASN A 32 0.30 8.03 2.36
C ASN A 32 -0.19 7.23 1.15
N VAL A 33 -1.51 7.32 0.90
CA VAL A 33 -2.14 6.71 -0.28
C VAL A 33 -2.47 7.79 -1.29
N ILE A 34 -1.95 7.66 -2.49
CA ILE A 34 -2.34 8.47 -3.65
C ILE A 34 -3.67 7.91 -4.16
N LYS A 35 -4.78 8.52 -3.75
CA LYS A 35 -6.13 8.01 -4.04
C LYS A 35 -6.42 7.81 -5.53
N PHE A 36 -5.83 8.61 -6.42
CA PHE A 36 -5.99 8.47 -7.87
C PHE A 36 -5.24 7.30 -8.47
N ALA A 37 -4.12 6.90 -7.89
CA ALA A 37 -3.35 5.75 -8.32
C ALA A 37 -3.88 4.44 -7.72
N CYS A 38 -4.74 4.53 -6.70
CA CYS A 38 -5.29 3.36 -6.02
C CYS A 38 -6.34 2.67 -6.88
N ASN A 39 -6.10 1.42 -7.24
CA ASN A 39 -6.99 0.60 -8.08
C ASN A 39 -8.22 0.04 -7.35
N ALA A 40 -8.51 0.49 -6.12
CA ALA A 40 -9.64 -0.01 -5.31
C ALA A 40 -9.71 -1.54 -5.25
N CYS A 41 -8.58 -2.20 -5.05
CA CYS A 41 -8.51 -3.66 -4.97
C CYS A 41 -9.47 -4.18 -3.90
N ALA A 42 -10.20 -5.25 -4.20
CA ALA A 42 -11.09 -5.88 -3.22
C ALA A 42 -10.32 -6.31 -1.97
N GLU A 43 -10.85 -6.00 -0.79
CA GLU A 43 -10.19 -6.36 0.48
C GLU A 43 -10.03 -7.87 0.60
N LYS A 44 -11.11 -8.57 0.38
CA LYS A 44 -11.13 -10.04 0.40
C LYS A 44 -12.32 -10.53 -0.40
N ARG A 45 -12.07 -11.33 -1.42
CA ARG A 45 -13.13 -11.99 -2.18
C ARG A 45 -12.73 -13.41 -2.54
N VAL A 46 -13.76 -14.27 -2.70
CA VAL A 46 -13.61 -15.61 -3.26
C VAL A 46 -14.43 -15.64 -4.53
N PHE A 47 -13.83 -16.00 -5.64
CA PHE A 47 -14.52 -16.04 -6.93
C PHE A 47 -14.08 -17.21 -7.78
N VAL A 48 -14.89 -17.54 -8.77
CA VAL A 48 -14.63 -18.61 -9.74
C VAL A 48 -13.96 -18.03 -10.97
N THR A 49 -12.87 -18.62 -11.40
CA THR A 49 -12.14 -18.25 -12.62
C THR A 49 -12.73 -18.94 -13.84
N GLU A 50 -12.28 -18.54 -15.02
CA GLU A 50 -12.64 -19.19 -16.28
C GLU A 50 -12.21 -20.68 -16.36
N GLY A 51 -11.29 -21.11 -15.49
CA GLY A 51 -10.86 -22.51 -15.37
C GLY A 51 -11.93 -23.47 -14.83
N CYS A 52 -13.11 -22.98 -14.45
CA CYS A 52 -14.20 -23.84 -13.99
C CYS A 52 -14.68 -24.78 -15.11
N GLN A 53 -14.65 -26.09 -14.84
CA GLN A 53 -15.05 -27.12 -15.80
C GLN A 53 -16.55 -27.48 -15.70
N GLY A 54 -17.30 -26.92 -14.76
CA GLY A 54 -18.71 -27.26 -14.58
C GLY A 54 -18.95 -28.74 -14.24
N CYS A 55 -18.09 -29.30 -13.38
CA CYS A 55 -18.12 -30.72 -13.02
C CYS A 55 -19.50 -31.17 -12.52
N LEU A 56 -19.89 -32.40 -12.82
CA LEU A 56 -21.24 -32.91 -12.57
C LEU A 56 -21.60 -32.96 -11.08
N GLU A 57 -20.67 -33.33 -10.22
CA GLU A 57 -20.90 -33.48 -8.78
C GLU A 57 -20.93 -32.17 -8.01
N HIS A 58 -20.47 -31.07 -8.63
CA HIS A 58 -20.42 -29.73 -8.03
C HIS A 58 -19.87 -29.67 -6.59
N PRO A 59 -18.70 -30.26 -6.29
CA PRO A 59 -18.21 -30.37 -4.90
C PRO A 59 -18.07 -29.03 -4.21
N CYS A 60 -17.78 -27.97 -4.93
CA CYS A 60 -17.71 -26.61 -4.37
C CYS A 60 -19.07 -26.13 -3.85
N ARG A 61 -20.17 -26.51 -4.50
CA ARG A 61 -21.55 -26.18 -4.07
C ARG A 61 -21.92 -26.97 -2.82
N GLU A 62 -21.63 -28.29 -2.82
CA GLU A 62 -22.01 -29.19 -1.73
C GLU A 62 -21.32 -28.83 -0.41
N VAL A 63 -20.06 -28.38 -0.44
CA VAL A 63 -19.32 -27.98 0.78
C VAL A 63 -19.66 -26.56 1.26
N CYS A 64 -20.49 -25.80 0.52
CA CYS A 64 -20.77 -24.41 0.87
C CYS A 64 -21.82 -24.30 1.99
N PRO A 65 -21.46 -23.91 3.22
CA PRO A 65 -22.38 -23.91 4.35
C PRO A 65 -23.47 -22.83 4.24
N LYS A 66 -23.32 -21.87 3.33
CA LYS A 66 -24.27 -20.78 3.08
C LYS A 66 -25.03 -20.90 1.77
N GLY A 67 -24.80 -21.99 1.01
CA GLY A 67 -25.43 -22.16 -0.30
C GLY A 67 -25.16 -21.00 -1.26
N ALA A 68 -23.99 -20.36 -1.12
CA ALA A 68 -23.64 -19.16 -1.90
C ALA A 68 -23.18 -19.49 -3.33
N ILE A 69 -23.16 -20.76 -3.73
CA ILE A 69 -22.69 -21.18 -5.06
C ILE A 69 -23.86 -21.69 -5.89
N THR A 70 -24.04 -21.10 -7.04
CA THR A 70 -25.05 -21.48 -8.04
C THR A 70 -24.39 -21.83 -9.36
N MET A 71 -25.07 -22.63 -10.17
CA MET A 71 -24.62 -22.96 -11.51
C MET A 71 -25.31 -22.01 -12.51
N ILE A 72 -24.51 -21.33 -13.31
CA ILE A 72 -24.98 -20.43 -14.37
C ILE A 72 -24.22 -20.77 -15.65
N ASN A 73 -24.92 -21.08 -16.70
CA ASN A 73 -24.35 -21.46 -18.01
C ASN A 73 -23.25 -22.55 -17.90
N GLY A 74 -23.52 -23.59 -17.08
CA GLY A 74 -22.59 -24.70 -16.89
C GLY A 74 -21.35 -24.39 -16.02
N LYS A 75 -21.22 -23.20 -15.47
CA LYS A 75 -20.11 -22.83 -14.59
C LYS A 75 -20.62 -22.41 -13.20
N SER A 76 -19.81 -22.65 -12.19
CA SER A 76 -20.11 -22.19 -10.82
C SER A 76 -19.98 -20.68 -10.74
N LYS A 77 -20.93 -20.04 -10.04
CA LYS A 77 -20.87 -18.61 -9.68
C LYS A 77 -21.09 -18.44 -8.19
N ILE A 78 -20.28 -17.61 -7.56
CA ILE A 78 -20.39 -17.31 -6.13
C ILE A 78 -21.19 -16.00 -5.95
N ASP A 79 -22.21 -16.07 -5.12
CA ASP A 79 -22.96 -14.89 -4.65
C ASP A 79 -22.17 -14.25 -3.50
N GLU A 80 -21.58 -13.09 -3.77
CA GLU A 80 -20.73 -12.38 -2.81
C GLU A 80 -21.53 -11.92 -1.58
N SER A 81 -22.85 -11.67 -1.73
CA SER A 81 -23.70 -11.24 -0.60
C SER A 81 -23.92 -12.35 0.43
N LYS A 82 -23.92 -13.60 0.00
CA LYS A 82 -24.09 -14.79 0.86
C LYS A 82 -22.76 -15.39 1.30
N CYS A 83 -21.68 -15.10 0.56
CA CYS A 83 -20.38 -15.71 0.77
C CYS A 83 -19.69 -15.20 2.03
N ILE A 84 -19.44 -16.08 2.99
CA ILE A 84 -18.68 -15.78 4.22
C ILE A 84 -17.16 -15.90 4.05
N LYS A 85 -16.69 -16.14 2.83
CA LYS A 85 -15.26 -16.21 2.47
C LYS A 85 -14.45 -17.26 3.25
N CYS A 86 -15.09 -18.36 3.67
CA CYS A 86 -14.47 -19.40 4.50
C CYS A 86 -13.41 -20.26 3.79
N GLY A 87 -13.41 -20.31 2.45
CA GLY A 87 -12.41 -21.02 1.65
C GLY A 87 -12.71 -22.50 1.36
N LYS A 88 -13.69 -23.15 1.98
CA LYS A 88 -13.98 -24.58 1.79
C LYS A 88 -14.17 -24.99 0.32
N CYS A 89 -14.80 -24.12 -0.48
CA CYS A 89 -14.98 -24.39 -1.92
C CYS A 89 -13.66 -24.35 -2.71
N ILE A 90 -12.64 -23.67 -2.23
CA ILE A 90 -11.32 -23.63 -2.85
C ILE A 90 -10.67 -25.00 -2.70
N GLU A 91 -10.68 -25.55 -1.49
CA GLU A 91 -10.10 -26.86 -1.18
C GLU A 91 -10.84 -27.99 -1.88
N ALA A 92 -12.17 -27.86 -2.03
CA ALA A 92 -13.01 -28.87 -2.68
C ALA A 92 -12.92 -28.85 -4.22
N CYS A 93 -12.34 -27.81 -4.82
CA CYS A 93 -12.27 -27.71 -6.29
C CYS A 93 -11.10 -28.48 -6.86
N PRO A 94 -11.30 -29.61 -7.58
CA PRO A 94 -10.20 -30.41 -8.13
C PRO A 94 -9.44 -29.70 -9.26
N TYR A 95 -10.01 -28.64 -9.82
CA TYR A 95 -9.41 -27.86 -10.91
C TYR A 95 -8.76 -26.56 -10.44
N ASN A 96 -8.73 -26.28 -9.13
CA ASN A 96 -8.25 -25.02 -8.58
C ASN A 96 -8.87 -23.78 -9.24
N ALA A 97 -10.09 -23.90 -9.73
CA ALA A 97 -10.81 -22.84 -10.44
C ALA A 97 -11.42 -21.80 -9.52
N ILE A 98 -11.36 -21.97 -8.21
CA ILE A 98 -11.85 -21.03 -7.22
C ILE A 98 -10.66 -20.47 -6.48
N ILE A 99 -10.53 -19.15 -6.49
CA ILE A 99 -9.41 -18.47 -5.85
C ILE A 99 -9.88 -17.43 -4.83
N LYS A 100 -9.04 -17.22 -3.82
CA LYS A 100 -9.18 -16.13 -2.85
C LYS A 100 -8.26 -15.01 -3.27
N GLN A 101 -8.83 -13.83 -3.39
CA GLN A 101 -8.07 -12.62 -3.66
C GLN A 101 -8.16 -11.70 -2.45
N GLU A 102 -7.03 -11.18 -2.03
CA GLU A 102 -6.92 -10.20 -0.95
C GLU A 102 -6.15 -8.99 -1.47
N ARG A 103 -6.46 -7.81 -0.91
CA ARG A 103 -5.75 -6.58 -1.24
C ARG A 103 -4.30 -6.69 -0.80
N PRO A 104 -3.29 -6.56 -1.70
CA PRO A 104 -1.89 -6.79 -1.35
C PRO A 104 -1.38 -5.91 -0.21
N CYS A 105 -1.71 -4.61 -0.22
CA CYS A 105 -1.27 -3.69 0.82
C CYS A 105 -1.90 -3.99 2.18
N SER A 106 -3.17 -4.42 2.22
CA SER A 106 -3.84 -4.82 3.46
C SER A 106 -3.29 -6.14 4.00
N GLN A 107 -3.02 -7.10 3.09
CA GLN A 107 -2.43 -8.38 3.45
C GLN A 107 -1.02 -8.23 4.03
N ALA A 108 -0.22 -7.30 3.47
CA ALA A 108 1.13 -7.01 3.95
C ALA A 108 1.16 -6.21 5.26
N CYS A 109 0.02 -5.64 5.69
CA CYS A 109 -0.04 -4.83 6.89
C CYS A 109 -0.24 -5.69 8.15
N GLY A 110 0.86 -5.97 8.87
CA GLY A 110 0.80 -6.73 10.12
C GLY A 110 -0.01 -6.06 11.25
N MET A 111 -0.24 -4.75 11.15
CA MET A 111 -1.03 -3.98 12.13
C MET A 111 -2.51 -3.90 11.77
N GLY A 112 -2.95 -4.40 10.61
CA GLY A 112 -4.32 -4.27 10.16
C GLY A 112 -4.79 -2.80 9.99
N ALA A 113 -3.85 -1.90 9.70
CA ALA A 113 -4.12 -0.47 9.61
C ALA A 113 -4.70 -0.03 8.27
N ILE A 114 -4.94 -0.93 7.32
CA ILE A 114 -5.42 -0.58 5.98
C ILE A 114 -6.83 -1.14 5.78
N HIS A 115 -7.76 -0.25 5.52
CA HIS A 115 -9.16 -0.54 5.22
C HIS A 115 -9.61 0.13 3.92
N SER A 116 -10.87 -0.05 3.51
CA SER A 116 -11.46 0.64 2.37
C SER A 116 -12.11 1.95 2.80
N ASP A 117 -11.95 2.98 1.99
CA ASP A 117 -12.78 4.18 2.06
C ASP A 117 -14.17 3.92 1.40
N GLU A 118 -15.03 4.93 1.37
CA GLU A 118 -16.36 4.90 0.76
C GLU A 118 -16.37 4.52 -0.73
N HIS A 119 -15.22 4.71 -1.41
CA HIS A 119 -15.03 4.37 -2.83
C HIS A 119 -14.28 3.04 -3.02
N GLY A 120 -14.06 2.26 -1.96
CA GLY A 120 -13.34 1.00 -2.00
C GLY A 120 -11.82 1.14 -2.14
N ARG A 121 -11.25 2.36 -2.06
CA ARG A 121 -9.81 2.61 -2.15
C ARG A 121 -9.15 2.39 -0.79
N ALA A 122 -7.84 2.12 -0.80
CA ALA A 122 -7.09 1.97 0.43
C ALA A 122 -7.07 3.28 1.24
N GLU A 123 -7.27 3.15 2.53
CA GLU A 123 -7.14 4.19 3.52
C GLU A 123 -6.34 3.66 4.71
N ILE A 124 -5.47 4.49 5.26
CA ILE A 124 -4.58 4.11 6.35
C ILE A 124 -5.09 4.71 7.66
N ASP A 125 -5.40 3.84 8.61
CA ASP A 125 -5.70 4.23 9.98
C ASP A 125 -4.42 4.74 10.65
N GLN A 126 -4.39 6.03 10.96
CA GLN A 126 -3.20 6.72 11.48
C GLN A 126 -2.83 6.24 12.88
N ASP A 127 -3.81 5.86 13.68
CA ASP A 127 -3.60 5.42 15.07
C ASP A 127 -2.97 4.03 15.15
N LYS A 128 -3.19 3.20 14.11
CA LYS A 128 -2.63 1.85 14.01
C LYS A 128 -1.36 1.78 13.21
N CYS A 129 -1.10 2.75 12.33
CA CYS A 129 0.02 2.69 11.41
C CYS A 129 1.34 2.98 12.10
N VAL A 130 2.26 2.01 12.05
CA VAL A 130 3.65 2.14 12.58
C VAL A 130 4.66 2.56 11.50
N SER A 131 4.21 3.01 10.35
CA SER A 131 5.08 3.53 9.26
C SER A 131 6.17 2.56 8.77
N CYS A 132 5.94 1.24 8.84
CA CYS A 132 6.94 0.22 8.46
C CYS A 132 7.21 0.11 6.95
N GLY A 133 6.36 0.67 6.08
CA GLY A 133 6.54 0.68 4.63
C GLY A 133 6.14 -0.61 3.88
N MET A 134 5.75 -1.70 4.55
CA MET A 134 5.43 -2.98 3.90
C MET A 134 4.32 -2.86 2.85
N CYS A 135 3.34 -2.01 3.09
CA CYS A 135 2.25 -1.75 2.16
C CYS A 135 2.72 -1.01 0.89
N LEU A 136 3.76 -0.19 0.99
CA LEU A 136 4.37 0.51 -0.14
C LEU A 136 5.01 -0.48 -1.10
N VAL A 137 5.83 -1.40 -0.58
CA VAL A 137 6.51 -2.44 -1.37
C VAL A 137 5.50 -3.40 -2.01
N SER A 138 4.38 -3.67 -1.32
CA SER A 138 3.37 -4.65 -1.78
C SER A 138 2.35 -4.08 -2.77
N CYS A 139 2.33 -2.76 -3.01
CA CYS A 139 1.36 -2.14 -3.90
C CYS A 139 1.80 -2.23 -5.37
N PRO A 140 1.16 -3.05 -6.23
CA PRO A 140 1.55 -3.19 -7.64
C PRO A 140 1.21 -1.97 -8.50
N PHE A 141 0.45 -1.02 -7.95
CA PHE A 141 0.07 0.23 -8.62
C PHE A 141 0.88 1.43 -8.15
N SER A 142 1.87 1.23 -7.28
CA SER A 142 2.66 2.30 -6.66
C SER A 142 1.79 3.43 -6.07
N ALA A 143 0.59 3.08 -5.63
CA ALA A 143 -0.37 4.04 -5.05
C ALA A 143 -0.04 4.42 -3.61
N ILE A 144 0.86 3.71 -2.96
CA ILE A 144 1.31 3.99 -1.60
C ILE A 144 2.73 4.53 -1.67
N VAL A 145 2.94 5.66 -1.03
CA VAL A 145 4.20 6.40 -1.07
C VAL A 145 4.58 6.88 0.33
N ASP A 146 5.85 7.13 0.52
CA ASP A 146 6.34 7.82 1.71
C ASP A 146 6.04 9.33 1.64
N LYS A 147 5.93 9.95 2.79
CA LYS A 147 5.84 11.41 2.93
C LYS A 147 7.26 12.00 3.03
N GLY A 148 8.02 11.91 1.94
CA GLY A 148 9.36 12.45 1.87
C GLY A 148 9.38 13.98 2.02
N GLN A 149 10.42 14.52 2.67
CA GLN A 149 10.65 15.95 2.88
C GLN A 149 11.96 16.43 2.23
N ILE A 150 12.33 15.83 1.10
CA ILE A 150 13.59 16.16 0.41
C ILE A 150 13.65 17.63 0.04
N TYR A 151 12.53 18.23 -0.43
CA TYR A 151 12.49 19.63 -0.84
C TYR A 151 12.78 20.58 0.34
N GLN A 152 12.13 20.34 1.47
CA GLN A 152 12.34 21.13 2.71
C GLN A 152 13.78 20.97 3.22
N THR A 153 14.35 19.76 3.13
CA THR A 153 15.74 19.52 3.50
C THR A 153 16.70 20.31 2.60
N VAL A 154 16.45 20.32 1.27
CA VAL A 154 17.28 21.10 0.34
C VAL A 154 17.19 22.60 0.60
N LEU A 155 16.00 23.12 0.92
CA LEU A 155 15.83 24.52 1.30
C LEU A 155 16.58 24.84 2.59
N ALA A 156 16.47 24.00 3.61
CA ALA A 156 17.18 24.16 4.87
C ALA A 156 18.71 24.17 4.68
N LEU A 157 19.24 23.25 3.85
CA LEU A 157 20.68 23.18 3.54
C LEU A 157 21.18 24.41 2.74
N LYS A 158 20.31 25.09 2.02
CA LYS A 158 20.64 26.34 1.30
C LYS A 158 20.46 27.59 2.14
N SER A 159 19.83 27.47 3.30
CA SER A 159 19.68 28.58 4.25
C SER A 159 20.96 28.74 5.09
N GLU A 160 21.04 29.85 5.84
CA GLU A 160 22.13 30.08 6.82
C GLU A 160 21.95 29.28 8.12
N THR A 161 20.84 28.55 8.26
CA THR A 161 20.54 27.78 9.46
C THR A 161 21.35 26.50 9.53
N PRO A 162 22.01 26.18 10.64
CA PRO A 162 22.79 24.95 10.79
C PRO A 162 21.86 23.73 10.77
N VAL A 163 22.10 22.80 9.83
CA VAL A 163 21.31 21.58 9.67
C VAL A 163 22.13 20.39 10.14
N TYR A 164 21.57 19.61 11.05
CA TYR A 164 22.19 18.40 11.60
C TYR A 164 21.44 17.15 11.12
N ALA A 165 22.17 16.11 10.73
CA ALA A 165 21.60 14.83 10.37
C ALA A 165 21.66 13.84 11.54
N ILE A 166 20.57 13.12 11.79
CA ILE A 166 20.55 11.93 12.65
C ILE A 166 20.33 10.75 11.73
N VAL A 167 21.27 9.81 11.74
CA VAL A 167 21.29 8.69 10.80
C VAL A 167 21.18 7.37 11.55
N ALA A 168 20.26 6.52 11.08
CA ALA A 168 20.11 5.19 11.67
C ALA A 168 21.38 4.34 11.46
N PRO A 169 21.77 3.47 12.42
CA PRO A 169 22.96 2.61 12.30
C PRO A 169 22.97 1.70 11.07
N ALA A 170 21.79 1.37 10.54
CA ALA A 170 21.64 0.55 9.34
C ALA A 170 22.31 1.14 8.08
N ILE A 171 22.64 2.43 8.06
CA ILE A 171 23.38 3.05 6.93
C ILE A 171 24.75 2.43 6.72
N ALA A 172 25.38 1.92 7.79
CA ALA A 172 26.73 1.32 7.73
C ALA A 172 26.81 0.09 6.81
N GLY A 173 25.68 -0.61 6.59
CA GLY A 173 25.61 -1.75 5.70
C GLY A 173 25.09 -1.46 4.29
N GLN A 174 24.68 -0.22 3.99
CA GLN A 174 24.09 0.12 2.69
C GLN A 174 25.10 0.48 1.62
N PHE A 175 26.28 0.87 2.02
CA PHE A 175 27.35 1.27 1.11
C PHE A 175 28.58 0.39 1.33
N GLU A 176 28.82 -0.54 0.40
CA GLU A 176 29.99 -1.42 0.46
C GLU A 176 31.30 -0.64 0.47
N GLY A 177 32.16 -0.95 1.43
CA GLY A 177 33.50 -0.38 1.52
C GLY A 177 33.61 1.04 2.09
N LEU A 178 32.49 1.70 2.44
CA LEU A 178 32.55 3.02 3.07
C LEU A 178 32.71 2.92 4.59
N LYS A 179 33.69 3.71 5.10
CA LYS A 179 33.86 3.89 6.55
C LYS A 179 32.92 4.99 7.08
N ASN A 180 32.54 4.90 8.35
CA ASN A 180 31.69 5.92 9.00
C ASN A 180 32.25 7.34 8.88
N THR A 181 33.58 7.51 8.88
CA THR A 181 34.23 8.80 8.66
C THR A 181 33.96 9.37 7.27
N GLN A 182 33.92 8.52 6.24
CA GLN A 182 33.62 8.92 4.86
C GLN A 182 32.15 9.30 4.69
N ILE A 183 31.24 8.57 5.36
CA ILE A 183 29.81 8.91 5.40
C ILE A 183 29.64 10.31 6.03
N ARG A 184 30.31 10.58 7.15
CA ARG A 184 30.30 11.91 7.79
C ARG A 184 30.78 13.01 6.85
N SER A 185 31.90 12.79 6.18
CA SER A 185 32.44 13.75 5.21
C SER A 185 31.51 13.97 4.02
N ALA A 186 30.80 12.93 3.57
CA ALA A 186 29.80 13.05 2.48
C ALA A 186 28.62 13.92 2.88
N PHE A 187 28.08 13.76 4.10
CA PHE A 187 27.00 14.63 4.59
C PHE A 187 27.47 16.08 4.75
N GLN A 188 28.68 16.29 5.24
CA GLN A 188 29.27 17.64 5.31
C GLN A 188 29.43 18.26 3.92
N ALA A 189 29.83 17.50 2.91
CA ALA A 189 29.91 17.96 1.53
C ALA A 189 28.54 18.29 0.91
N LEU A 190 27.45 17.66 1.40
CA LEU A 190 26.09 18.00 1.03
C LEU A 190 25.56 19.27 1.71
N GLY A 191 26.28 19.81 2.66
CA GLY A 191 25.91 21.05 3.38
C GLY A 191 25.36 20.86 4.80
N PHE A 192 25.36 19.62 5.33
CA PHE A 192 25.01 19.40 6.73
C PHE A 192 26.16 19.89 7.64
N THR A 193 25.78 20.51 8.75
CA THR A 193 26.76 20.99 9.74
C THR A 193 27.46 19.83 10.43
N ASP A 194 26.73 18.82 10.81
CA ASP A 194 27.27 17.59 11.38
C ASP A 194 26.27 16.43 11.31
N ILE A 195 26.73 15.21 11.62
CA ILE A 195 25.96 13.96 11.60
C ILE A 195 26.19 13.21 12.93
N ARG A 196 25.13 12.65 13.46
CA ARG A 196 25.11 11.80 14.65
C ARG A 196 24.42 10.47 14.39
#